data_a2633c73d7e8500681c02a3a3d97b6c6
#
_entry.id   a2633c73d7e8500681c02a3a3d97b6c6
#
_cell.length_a   1.000
_cell.length_b   1.000
_cell.length_c   1.000
_cell.angle_alpha   90.00
_cell.angle_beta   90.00
_cell.angle_gamma   90.00
#
_symmetry.space_group_name_H-M   'P 1'
#
loop_
_entity.id
_entity.type
_entity.pdbx_description
1 polymer ?
#
loop_
_entity_poly.entity_id
_entity_poly.type
_entity_poly.pdbx_seq_one_letter_code
_entity_poly.pdbx_strand_id
1 'polypeptide(L)'
;MIKNSVEIDFCRFALEPSFKKDGSIHSWEFLTKNVKKKHCNDYLANEVGFCFTSLSDKEKIDVFKKQILTIERLDTSKLKSKPVSLNVDSLISDCILNDKYIGDYLKNQKNIAFEINEHFHEFNTKCSMVDLKCLSKLCPVWLDDFGSGLTSLTIIDMFNFECIKIDKDYFWEIQSESEFFNVINKVKSYCNFVIVEGVETIEQKNKVHSVVDCACQGRLWMSDYYYIEI
;
A
#
# COMPACT_ATOMS: atom_id res chain seq x y z
N MET A 1 -19.51 2.55 16.85
CA MET A 1 -18.53 1.72 17.59
C MET A 1 -18.36 0.40 16.84
N ILE A 2 -17.17 0.11 16.37
CA ILE A 2 -16.81 -1.17 15.77
C ILE A 2 -16.95 -2.23 16.87
N LYS A 3 -17.90 -3.18 16.72
CA LYS A 3 -18.13 -4.22 17.73
C LYS A 3 -16.91 -5.14 17.80
N ASN A 4 -16.27 -5.16 18.96
CA ASN A 4 -15.08 -5.95 19.26
C ASN A 4 -15.44 -7.42 19.55
N SER A 5 -15.23 -8.30 18.58
CA SER A 5 -14.84 -9.68 18.86
C SER A 5 -13.41 -9.89 18.37
N VAL A 6 -12.46 -9.13 18.95
CA VAL A 6 -11.07 -9.09 18.48
C VAL A 6 -10.35 -10.36 18.93
N GLU A 7 -9.91 -11.18 17.97
CA GLU A 7 -9.03 -12.34 18.21
C GLU A 7 -7.55 -11.93 18.26
N ILE A 8 -7.25 -10.72 17.82
CA ILE A 8 -5.91 -10.12 17.83
C ILE A 8 -5.76 -9.26 19.08
N ASP A 9 -4.75 -9.57 19.88
CA ASP A 9 -4.44 -8.87 21.12
C ASP A 9 -3.53 -7.65 20.90
N PHE A 10 -2.50 -7.83 20.06
CA PHE A 10 -1.48 -6.83 19.83
C PHE A 10 -1.11 -6.75 18.33
N CYS A 11 -0.86 -5.54 17.84
CA CYS A 11 -0.29 -5.30 16.52
C CYS A 11 0.88 -4.31 16.62
N ARG A 12 1.93 -4.60 15.85
CA ARG A 12 2.98 -3.64 15.54
C ARG A 12 2.87 -3.25 14.09
N PHE A 13 2.66 -1.97 13.87
CA PHE A 13 2.59 -1.37 12.54
C PHE A 13 3.84 -0.54 12.25
N ALA A 14 4.07 -0.27 10.97
CA ALA A 14 5.04 0.70 10.52
C ALA A 14 4.44 1.54 9.40
N LEU A 15 4.78 2.82 9.40
CA LEU A 15 4.56 3.71 8.26
C LEU A 15 5.90 3.82 7.52
N GLU A 16 5.92 3.34 6.30
CA GLU A 16 7.05 3.43 5.39
C GLU A 16 6.91 4.65 4.49
N PRO A 17 7.88 5.60 4.49
CA PRO A 17 7.76 6.80 3.69
C PRO A 17 8.20 6.59 2.24
N SER A 18 7.54 7.28 1.31
CA SER A 18 8.04 7.53 -0.01
C SER A 18 8.47 8.99 -0.17
N PHE A 19 9.62 9.25 -0.82
CA PHE A 19 10.25 10.56 -0.89
C PHE A 19 10.29 11.11 -2.30
N LYS A 20 9.90 12.37 -2.45
CA LYS A 20 10.06 13.16 -3.68
C LYS A 20 11.51 13.61 -3.86
N LYS A 21 11.81 14.14 -5.05
CA LYS A 21 13.13 14.67 -5.41
C LYS A 21 13.63 15.77 -4.47
N ASP A 22 12.74 16.62 -3.99
CA ASP A 22 13.03 17.73 -3.06
C ASP A 22 13.26 17.27 -1.61
N GLY A 23 13.22 15.96 -1.36
CA GLY A 23 13.33 15.36 -0.04
C GLY A 23 12.06 15.42 0.80
N SER A 24 10.97 15.95 0.28
CA SER A 24 9.68 15.93 0.98
C SER A 24 9.03 14.54 0.86
N ILE A 25 8.29 14.16 1.90
CA ILE A 25 7.50 12.94 1.88
C ILE A 25 6.35 13.10 0.87
N HIS A 26 6.18 12.11 0.00
CA HIS A 26 5.02 12.00 -0.88
C HIS A 26 3.86 11.36 -0.13
N SER A 27 4.09 10.17 0.43
CA SER A 27 3.09 9.34 1.08
C SER A 27 3.71 8.43 2.12
N TRP A 28 2.85 7.75 2.86
CA TRP A 28 3.20 6.71 3.81
C TRP A 28 2.48 5.42 3.45
N GLU A 29 3.17 4.30 3.42
CA GLU A 29 2.55 2.98 3.35
C GLU A 29 2.36 2.41 4.75
N PHE A 30 1.14 1.95 5.06
CA PHE A 30 0.79 1.41 6.37
C PHE A 30 0.99 -0.11 6.39
N LEU A 31 2.06 -0.56 6.99
CA LEU A 31 2.50 -1.95 7.01
C LEU A 31 2.21 -2.62 8.36
N THR A 32 1.73 -3.87 8.32
CA THR A 32 1.68 -4.74 9.50
C THR A 32 3.00 -5.47 9.65
N LYS A 33 3.71 -5.23 10.75
CA LYS A 33 5.02 -5.86 11.02
C LYS A 33 4.90 -7.06 11.95
N ASN A 34 4.01 -7.02 12.94
CA ASN A 34 3.79 -8.10 13.90
C ASN A 34 2.35 -8.15 14.38
N VAL A 35 1.87 -9.36 14.67
CA VAL A 35 0.54 -9.61 15.26
C VAL A 35 0.66 -10.65 16.36
N LYS A 36 -0.02 -10.42 17.50
CA LYS A 36 -0.17 -11.39 18.58
C LYS A 36 -1.65 -11.78 18.71
N LYS A 37 -1.95 -13.05 18.67
CA LYS A 37 -3.31 -13.58 18.86
C LYS A 37 -3.67 -13.67 20.32
N LYS A 38 -4.96 -13.50 20.66
CA LYS A 38 -5.51 -13.87 21.97
C LYS A 38 -5.28 -15.36 22.22
N HIS A 39 -4.93 -15.69 23.46
CA HIS A 39 -4.69 -17.07 23.89
C HIS A 39 -3.48 -17.79 23.25
N CYS A 40 -2.63 -17.08 22.55
CA CYS A 40 -1.36 -17.59 22.06
C CYS A 40 -0.22 -16.88 22.79
N ASN A 41 0.65 -17.66 23.45
CA ASN A 41 1.82 -17.07 24.15
C ASN A 41 2.95 -16.73 23.17
N ASP A 42 2.86 -17.17 21.92
CA ASP A 42 3.88 -16.96 20.91
C ASP A 42 3.53 -15.72 20.06
N TYR A 43 4.52 -14.86 19.86
CA TYR A 43 4.44 -13.86 18.80
C TYR A 43 4.52 -14.58 17.46
N LEU A 44 3.58 -14.30 16.55
CA LEU A 44 3.62 -14.80 15.16
C LEU A 44 4.71 -14.09 14.33
N ALA A 45 5.79 -13.69 14.96
CA ALA A 45 6.95 -13.13 14.29
C ALA A 45 8.19 -13.74 14.88
N ASN A 46 8.79 -14.61 14.11
CA ASN A 46 10.22 -14.86 14.20
C ASN A 46 10.95 -13.72 13.46
N GLU A 47 12.23 -13.56 13.72
CA GLU A 47 13.13 -12.55 13.11
C GLU A 47 13.12 -12.50 11.58
N VAL A 48 12.45 -13.44 10.91
CA VAL A 48 12.37 -13.60 9.45
C VAL A 48 11.22 -12.82 8.80
N GLY A 49 10.34 -12.22 9.61
CA GLY A 49 9.23 -11.42 9.10
C GLY A 49 7.85 -12.07 9.37
N PHE A 50 6.86 -11.22 9.52
CA PHE A 50 5.48 -11.62 9.73
C PHE A 50 4.86 -12.02 8.38
N CYS A 51 4.26 -13.22 8.32
CA CYS A 51 3.54 -13.66 7.13
C CYS A 51 2.03 -13.46 7.31
N PHE A 52 1.46 -12.50 6.61
CA PHE A 52 0.04 -12.19 6.65
C PHE A 52 -0.84 -13.38 6.22
N THR A 53 -0.31 -14.26 5.36
CA THR A 53 -1.00 -15.46 4.90
C THR A 53 -1.22 -16.49 6.01
N SER A 54 -0.52 -16.41 7.14
CA SER A 54 -0.73 -17.27 8.31
C SER A 54 -1.97 -16.92 9.13
N LEU A 55 -2.61 -15.78 8.85
CA LEU A 55 -3.84 -15.34 9.50
C LEU A 55 -5.07 -15.94 8.82
N SER A 56 -6.08 -16.30 9.61
CA SER A 56 -7.43 -16.56 9.10
C SER A 56 -8.07 -15.28 8.56
N ASP A 57 -9.09 -15.42 7.72
CA ASP A 57 -9.82 -14.28 7.13
C ASP A 57 -10.37 -13.33 8.19
N LYS A 58 -10.90 -13.87 9.28
CA LYS A 58 -11.39 -13.08 10.41
C LYS A 58 -10.27 -12.28 11.07
N GLU A 59 -9.10 -12.87 11.27
CA GLU A 59 -7.94 -12.21 11.84
C GLU A 59 -7.40 -11.11 10.91
N LYS A 60 -7.38 -11.34 9.60
CA LYS A 60 -7.01 -10.31 8.61
C LYS A 60 -7.94 -9.10 8.67
N ILE A 61 -9.25 -9.35 8.72
CA ILE A 61 -10.26 -8.27 8.87
C ILE A 61 -10.06 -7.53 10.20
N ASP A 62 -9.77 -8.23 11.29
CA ASP A 62 -9.52 -7.61 12.59
C ASP A 62 -8.25 -6.73 12.55
N VAL A 63 -7.18 -7.18 11.90
CA VAL A 63 -5.96 -6.37 11.68
C VAL A 63 -6.29 -5.11 10.88
N PHE A 64 -7.02 -5.24 9.77
CA PHE A 64 -7.43 -4.11 8.96
C PHE A 64 -8.27 -3.09 9.76
N LYS A 65 -9.22 -3.55 10.56
CA LYS A 65 -9.99 -2.67 11.47
C LYS A 65 -9.09 -1.95 12.47
N LYS A 66 -8.07 -2.62 13.00
CA LYS A 66 -7.07 -1.99 13.86
C LYS A 66 -6.22 -0.96 13.12
N GLN A 67 -5.84 -1.20 11.86
CA GLN A 67 -5.17 -0.19 11.03
C GLN A 67 -6.01 1.08 10.91
N ILE A 68 -7.29 0.95 10.56
CA ILE A 68 -8.22 2.10 10.45
C ILE A 68 -8.31 2.86 11.77
N LEU A 69 -8.55 2.17 12.89
CA LEU A 69 -8.62 2.79 14.21
C LEU A 69 -7.31 3.48 14.62
N THR A 70 -6.19 2.93 14.17
CA THR A 70 -4.88 3.52 14.42
C THR A 70 -4.72 4.81 13.65
N ILE A 71 -5.06 4.82 12.36
CA ILE A 71 -5.00 6.04 11.53
C ILE A 71 -5.90 7.15 12.10
N GLU A 72 -7.09 6.80 12.59
CA GLU A 72 -8.01 7.75 13.23
C GLU A 72 -7.38 8.45 14.45
N ARG A 73 -6.51 7.74 15.16
CA ARG A 73 -5.85 8.25 16.40
C ARG A 73 -4.49 8.90 16.13
N LEU A 74 -3.93 8.70 14.95
CA LEU A 74 -2.64 9.30 14.62
C LEU A 74 -2.77 10.83 14.52
N ASP A 75 -1.83 11.50 15.15
CA ASP A 75 -1.68 12.95 15.00
C ASP A 75 -1.33 13.27 13.54
N THR A 76 -2.25 13.93 12.85
CA THR A 76 -2.08 14.33 11.45
C THR A 76 -0.89 15.26 11.25
N SER A 77 -0.44 15.97 12.29
CA SER A 77 0.77 16.78 12.24
C SER A 77 2.02 15.94 11.99
N LYS A 78 2.08 14.73 12.54
CA LYS A 78 3.20 13.78 12.31
C LYS A 78 3.22 13.25 10.89
N LEU A 79 2.05 13.02 10.31
CA LEU A 79 1.92 12.55 8.92
C LEU A 79 2.03 13.68 7.89
N LYS A 80 2.17 14.95 8.34
CA LYS A 80 2.26 16.13 7.48
C LYS A 80 1.13 16.23 6.46
N SER A 81 -0.05 15.73 6.79
CA SER A 81 -1.24 15.67 5.89
C SER A 81 -0.96 14.95 4.56
N LYS A 82 -0.04 13.99 4.56
CA LYS A 82 0.29 13.20 3.38
C LYS A 82 -0.63 12.00 3.25
N PRO A 83 -0.83 11.47 2.04
CA PRO A 83 -1.57 10.23 1.85
C PRO A 83 -0.97 9.08 2.67
N VAL A 84 -1.85 8.26 3.23
CA VAL A 84 -1.51 6.98 3.88
C VAL A 84 -2.18 5.88 3.07
N SER A 85 -1.41 4.98 2.50
CA SER A 85 -1.96 3.86 1.76
C SER A 85 -2.15 2.63 2.63
N LEU A 86 -3.19 1.89 2.33
CA LEU A 86 -3.59 0.64 2.98
C LEU A 86 -3.66 -0.46 1.93
N ASN A 87 -3.02 -1.58 2.22
CA ASN A 87 -3.10 -2.77 1.38
C ASN A 87 -4.51 -3.37 1.43
N VAL A 88 -5.13 -3.55 0.27
CA VAL A 88 -6.50 -4.06 0.10
C VAL A 88 -6.49 -5.23 -0.87
N ASP A 89 -6.64 -6.43 -0.33
CA ASP A 89 -6.93 -7.64 -1.10
C ASP A 89 -8.45 -7.81 -1.31
N SER A 90 -8.86 -8.88 -1.97
CA SER A 90 -10.26 -9.18 -2.23
C SER A 90 -11.09 -9.33 -0.96
N LEU A 91 -10.55 -9.97 0.08
CA LEU A 91 -11.22 -10.14 1.36
C LEU A 91 -11.47 -8.80 2.06
N ILE A 92 -10.47 -7.94 2.05
CA ILE A 92 -10.56 -6.60 2.65
C ILE A 92 -11.50 -5.70 1.82
N SER A 93 -11.47 -5.81 0.49
CA SER A 93 -12.41 -5.15 -0.40
C SER A 93 -13.86 -5.50 -0.05
N ASP A 94 -14.15 -6.80 0.07
CA ASP A 94 -15.47 -7.28 0.47
C ASP A 94 -15.88 -6.73 1.85
N CYS A 95 -14.95 -6.69 2.79
CA CYS A 95 -15.20 -6.11 4.11
C CYS A 95 -15.55 -4.61 4.02
N ILE A 96 -14.80 -3.83 3.23
CA ILE A 96 -15.03 -2.40 3.04
C ILE A 96 -16.40 -2.14 2.39
N LEU A 97 -16.73 -2.88 1.34
CA LEU A 97 -17.92 -2.66 0.53
C LEU A 97 -19.21 -3.13 1.25
N ASN A 98 -19.12 -4.13 2.12
CA ASN A 98 -20.26 -4.68 2.85
C ASN A 98 -20.44 -4.11 4.28
N ASP A 99 -19.42 -3.49 4.87
CA ASP A 99 -19.50 -2.83 6.17
C ASP A 99 -19.74 -1.32 5.98
N LYS A 100 -21.01 -0.91 6.07
CA LYS A 100 -21.41 0.49 5.88
C LYS A 100 -20.64 1.46 6.79
N TYR A 101 -20.31 1.05 8.01
CA TYR A 101 -19.59 1.92 8.95
C TYR A 101 -18.15 2.19 8.45
N ILE A 102 -17.47 1.15 7.98
CA ILE A 102 -16.12 1.27 7.40
C ILE A 102 -16.18 2.13 6.13
N GLY A 103 -17.11 1.83 5.23
CA GLY A 103 -17.28 2.59 3.98
C GLY A 103 -17.58 4.07 4.23
N ASP A 104 -18.51 4.39 5.12
CA ASP A 104 -18.84 5.78 5.48
C ASP A 104 -17.66 6.50 6.16
N TYR A 105 -16.88 5.80 7.00
CA TYR A 105 -15.68 6.36 7.61
C TYR A 105 -14.63 6.69 6.53
N LEU A 106 -14.28 5.73 5.69
CA LEU A 106 -13.25 5.87 4.66
C LEU A 106 -13.60 6.97 3.65
N LYS A 107 -14.85 7.06 3.23
CA LYS A 107 -15.33 8.12 2.31
C LYS A 107 -15.08 9.53 2.83
N ASN A 108 -15.00 9.71 4.14
CA ASN A 108 -14.74 11.01 4.77
C ASN A 108 -13.25 11.28 4.99
N GLN A 109 -12.35 10.31 4.71
CA GLN A 109 -10.92 10.48 4.85
C GLN A 109 -10.31 11.01 3.55
N LYS A 110 -9.65 12.16 3.62
CA LYS A 110 -9.03 12.80 2.45
C LYS A 110 -7.61 12.32 2.18
N ASN A 111 -7.01 11.63 3.13
CA ASN A 111 -5.61 11.23 3.13
C ASN A 111 -5.40 9.71 3.15
N ILE A 112 -6.44 8.91 2.92
CA ILE A 112 -6.30 7.46 2.76
C ILE A 112 -6.33 7.12 1.27
N ALA A 113 -5.47 6.19 0.85
CA ALA A 113 -5.48 5.55 -0.45
C ALA A 113 -5.52 4.02 -0.26
N PHE A 114 -6.04 3.29 -1.24
CA PHE A 114 -6.01 1.83 -1.27
C PHE A 114 -4.92 1.34 -2.22
N GLU A 115 -4.03 0.49 -1.74
CA GLU A 115 -3.08 -0.25 -2.56
C GLU A 115 -3.66 -1.62 -2.90
N ILE A 116 -3.72 -1.93 -4.17
CA ILE A 116 -4.16 -3.22 -4.70
C ILE A 116 -3.06 -3.79 -5.58
N ASN A 117 -2.71 -5.03 -5.34
CA ASN A 117 -1.73 -5.73 -6.14
C ASN A 117 -2.36 -6.39 -7.39
N GLU A 118 -1.52 -6.91 -8.28
CA GLU A 118 -1.91 -7.58 -9.51
C GLU A 118 -2.85 -8.78 -9.31
N HIS A 119 -2.81 -9.42 -8.15
CA HIS A 119 -3.63 -10.60 -7.83
C HIS A 119 -5.02 -10.25 -7.33
N PHE A 120 -5.38 -8.96 -7.30
CA PHE A 120 -6.70 -8.54 -6.87
C PHE A 120 -7.78 -9.14 -7.78
N HIS A 121 -8.47 -10.18 -7.30
CA HIS A 121 -9.54 -10.92 -7.99
C HIS A 121 -9.19 -11.39 -9.41
N GLU A 122 -7.91 -11.72 -9.71
CA GLU A 122 -7.53 -12.01 -11.09
C GLU A 122 -8.19 -11.02 -12.04
N PHE A 123 -7.76 -9.78 -12.10
CA PHE A 123 -8.33 -8.58 -12.77
C PHE A 123 -9.21 -8.78 -14.02
N ASN A 124 -9.29 -10.00 -14.53
CA ASN A 124 -10.03 -10.36 -15.75
C ASN A 124 -11.52 -10.63 -15.52
N THR A 125 -12.03 -10.56 -14.28
CA THR A 125 -13.45 -10.79 -14.01
C THR A 125 -14.23 -9.47 -13.98
N LYS A 126 -15.51 -9.51 -14.42
CA LYS A 126 -16.40 -8.35 -14.33
C LYS A 126 -16.60 -7.88 -12.87
N CYS A 127 -16.50 -8.79 -11.91
CA CYS A 127 -16.67 -8.48 -10.48
C CYS A 127 -15.53 -7.59 -9.99
N SER A 128 -14.28 -7.92 -10.27
CA SER A 128 -13.12 -7.13 -9.84
C SER A 128 -13.17 -5.68 -10.31
N MET A 129 -13.59 -5.44 -11.56
CA MET A 129 -13.73 -4.07 -12.08
C MET A 129 -14.88 -3.29 -11.45
N VAL A 130 -15.95 -3.98 -11.01
CA VAL A 130 -17.05 -3.35 -10.26
C VAL A 130 -16.57 -2.94 -8.87
N ASP A 131 -15.84 -3.82 -8.19
CA ASP A 131 -15.31 -3.58 -6.86
C ASP A 131 -14.30 -2.42 -6.86
N LEU A 132 -13.38 -2.39 -7.84
CA LEU A 132 -12.46 -1.26 -8.02
C LEU A 132 -13.18 0.07 -8.22
N LYS A 133 -14.23 0.09 -9.04
CA LYS A 133 -15.06 1.28 -9.25
C LYS A 133 -15.83 1.67 -7.98
N CYS A 134 -16.18 0.72 -7.13
CA CYS A 134 -16.83 1.01 -5.85
C CYS A 134 -15.80 1.53 -4.84
N LEU A 135 -14.63 0.93 -4.74
CA LEU A 135 -13.52 1.38 -3.89
C LEU A 135 -13.06 2.80 -4.27
N SER A 136 -12.92 3.09 -5.56
CA SER A 136 -12.49 4.43 -6.03
C SER A 136 -13.45 5.57 -5.73
N LYS A 137 -14.71 5.25 -5.39
CA LYS A 137 -15.67 6.25 -4.88
C LYS A 137 -15.45 6.59 -3.41
N LEU A 138 -14.71 5.76 -2.69
CA LEU A 138 -14.40 5.94 -1.28
C LEU A 138 -13.04 6.63 -1.10
N CYS A 139 -12.00 6.08 -1.73
CA CYS A 139 -10.62 6.54 -1.63
C CYS A 139 -9.91 6.39 -2.98
N PRO A 140 -8.84 7.16 -3.25
CA PRO A 140 -7.94 6.91 -4.38
C PRO A 140 -7.43 5.47 -4.38
N VAL A 141 -7.34 4.85 -5.56
CA VAL A 141 -6.83 3.50 -5.73
C VAL A 141 -5.46 3.56 -6.40
N TRP A 142 -4.49 2.90 -5.80
CA TRP A 142 -3.12 2.77 -6.28
C TRP A 142 -2.88 1.33 -6.71
N LEU A 143 -2.12 1.16 -7.78
CA LEU A 143 -1.65 -0.16 -8.22
C LEU A 143 -0.30 -0.45 -7.59
N ASP A 144 -0.18 -1.57 -6.90
CA ASP A 144 1.04 -2.05 -6.28
C ASP A 144 1.70 -3.17 -7.11
N ASP A 145 3.00 -3.38 -6.90
CA ASP A 145 3.82 -4.44 -7.52
C ASP A 145 3.83 -4.44 -9.06
N PHE A 146 3.69 -3.27 -9.71
CA PHE A 146 3.70 -3.22 -11.18
C PHE A 146 5.03 -3.73 -11.75
N GLY A 147 4.93 -4.73 -12.62
CA GLY A 147 6.06 -5.38 -13.28
C GLY A 147 6.52 -6.69 -12.65
N SER A 148 5.88 -7.14 -11.56
CA SER A 148 6.18 -8.43 -10.92
C SER A 148 5.82 -9.66 -11.78
N GLY A 149 5.19 -9.46 -12.95
CA GLY A 149 5.05 -10.48 -13.99
C GLY A 149 3.64 -10.78 -14.48
N LEU A 150 2.61 -10.33 -13.78
CA LEU A 150 1.21 -10.57 -14.17
C LEU A 150 0.52 -9.32 -14.72
N THR A 151 0.99 -8.14 -14.37
CA THR A 151 0.34 -6.88 -14.80
C THR A 151 0.57 -6.66 -16.28
N SER A 152 -0.42 -6.94 -17.04
CA SER A 152 -0.44 -6.47 -18.42
C SER A 152 -0.78 -4.98 -18.45
N LEU A 153 -0.22 -4.24 -19.38
CA LEU A 153 -0.63 -2.85 -19.68
C LEU A 153 -2.17 -2.74 -19.85
N THR A 154 -2.84 -3.85 -20.15
CA THR A 154 -4.29 -3.96 -20.27
C THR A 154 -5.03 -3.54 -19.00
N ILE A 155 -4.49 -3.87 -17.81
CA ILE A 155 -5.14 -3.49 -16.54
C ILE A 155 -5.09 -1.99 -16.34
N ILE A 156 -3.95 -1.39 -16.64
CA ILE A 156 -3.76 0.07 -16.54
C ILE A 156 -4.67 0.80 -17.54
N ASP A 157 -4.90 0.22 -18.73
CA ASP A 157 -5.82 0.78 -19.72
C ASP A 157 -7.30 0.69 -19.28
N MET A 158 -7.64 -0.29 -18.44
CA MET A 158 -9.03 -0.54 -18.03
C MET A 158 -9.47 0.26 -16.79
N PHE A 159 -8.52 0.74 -15.99
CA PHE A 159 -8.81 1.46 -14.75
C PHE A 159 -7.83 2.61 -14.54
N ASN A 160 -8.36 3.76 -14.13
CA ASN A 160 -7.56 4.97 -13.89
C ASN A 160 -7.03 4.97 -12.46
N PHE A 161 -5.81 4.48 -12.28
CA PHE A 161 -5.12 4.51 -10.99
C PHE A 161 -4.60 5.92 -10.68
N GLU A 162 -4.73 6.35 -9.42
CA GLU A 162 -4.14 7.60 -8.96
C GLU A 162 -2.61 7.53 -8.93
N CYS A 163 -2.09 6.41 -8.45
CA CYS A 163 -0.65 6.12 -8.35
C CYS A 163 -0.36 4.68 -8.81
N ILE A 164 0.81 4.47 -9.40
CA ILE A 164 1.35 3.14 -9.71
C ILE A 164 2.70 3.01 -9.02
N LYS A 165 2.89 1.92 -8.26
CA LYS A 165 4.14 1.58 -7.61
C LYS A 165 4.87 0.54 -8.46
N ILE A 166 6.10 0.86 -8.84
CA ILE A 166 6.97 -0.03 -9.61
C ILE A 166 7.62 -1.00 -8.64
N ASP A 167 7.39 -2.30 -8.88
CA ASP A 167 7.98 -3.37 -8.07
C ASP A 167 9.51 -3.29 -8.01
N LYS A 168 10.07 -3.63 -6.84
CA LYS A 168 11.52 -3.55 -6.58
C LYS A 168 12.35 -4.45 -7.48
N ASP A 169 11.88 -5.71 -7.71
CA ASP A 169 12.65 -6.69 -8.48
C ASP A 169 12.63 -6.28 -9.96
N TYR A 170 11.48 -5.80 -10.45
CA TYR A 170 11.39 -5.22 -11.77
C TYR A 170 12.24 -3.96 -11.93
N PHE A 171 12.23 -3.04 -10.96
CA PHE A 171 13.12 -1.88 -10.96
C PHE A 171 14.60 -2.30 -11.03
N TRP A 172 15.01 -3.28 -10.21
CA TRP A 172 16.39 -3.76 -10.19
C TRP A 172 16.80 -4.41 -11.51
N GLU A 173 15.89 -5.07 -12.21
CA GLU A 173 16.14 -5.63 -13.54
C GLU A 173 16.40 -4.53 -14.56
N ILE A 174 15.54 -3.54 -14.64
CA ILE A 174 15.59 -2.53 -15.71
C ILE A 174 16.47 -1.30 -15.38
N GLN A 175 16.89 -1.12 -14.13
CA GLN A 175 17.54 0.13 -13.68
C GLN A 175 18.85 0.47 -14.44
N SER A 176 19.57 -0.52 -14.96
CA SER A 176 20.83 -0.30 -15.71
C SER A 176 20.59 0.07 -17.17
N GLU A 177 19.41 -0.11 -17.68
CA GLU A 177 19.07 -0.01 -19.09
C GLU A 177 18.43 1.34 -19.47
N SER A 178 18.48 1.70 -20.74
CA SER A 178 17.71 2.83 -21.28
C SER A 178 16.20 2.60 -21.20
N GLU A 179 15.78 1.35 -21.04
CA GLU A 179 14.39 0.94 -20.88
C GLU A 179 13.74 1.51 -19.62
N PHE A 180 14.48 1.71 -18.54
CA PHE A 180 13.95 2.32 -17.31
C PHE A 180 13.15 3.60 -17.61
N PHE A 181 13.75 4.53 -18.38
CA PHE A 181 13.09 5.79 -18.71
C PHE A 181 11.85 5.59 -19.55
N ASN A 182 11.90 4.64 -20.51
CA ASN A 182 10.77 4.34 -21.37
C ASN A 182 9.60 3.74 -20.57
N VAL A 183 9.89 2.80 -19.67
CA VAL A 183 8.90 2.18 -18.78
C VAL A 183 8.24 3.22 -17.90
N ILE A 184 9.03 4.02 -17.16
CA ILE A 184 8.48 5.04 -16.25
C ILE A 184 7.64 6.06 -17.01
N ASN A 185 8.12 6.57 -18.14
CA ASN A 185 7.35 7.53 -18.95
C ASN A 185 6.05 6.92 -19.49
N LYS A 186 6.09 5.63 -19.86
CA LYS A 186 4.89 4.91 -20.29
C LYS A 186 3.90 4.76 -19.14
N VAL A 187 4.33 4.30 -17.98
CA VAL A 187 3.48 4.14 -16.79
C VAL A 187 2.89 5.49 -16.36
N LYS A 188 3.67 6.56 -16.39
CA LYS A 188 3.19 7.92 -16.09
C LYS A 188 2.07 8.41 -17.01
N SER A 189 1.95 7.86 -18.21
CA SER A 189 0.83 8.23 -19.09
C SER A 189 -0.52 7.64 -18.65
N TYR A 190 -0.52 6.76 -17.66
CA TYR A 190 -1.71 6.06 -17.14
C TYR A 190 -2.08 6.42 -15.70
N CYS A 191 -1.26 7.21 -15.02
CA CYS A 191 -1.52 7.59 -13.63
C CYS A 191 -1.02 9.01 -13.34
N ASN A 192 -1.49 9.59 -12.24
CA ASN A 192 -1.05 10.92 -11.83
C ASN A 192 0.34 10.91 -11.20
N PHE A 193 0.73 9.81 -10.58
CA PHE A 193 2.01 9.70 -9.87
C PHE A 193 2.61 8.30 -9.95
N VAL A 194 3.95 8.21 -9.87
CA VAL A 194 4.68 6.94 -9.83
C VAL A 194 5.57 6.90 -8.59
N ILE A 195 5.55 5.77 -7.90
CA ILE A 195 6.50 5.44 -6.83
C ILE A 195 7.39 4.31 -7.36
N VAL A 196 8.69 4.42 -7.17
CA VAL A 196 9.65 3.35 -7.47
C VAL A 196 10.11 2.73 -6.17
N GLU A 197 9.86 1.44 -6.02
CA GLU A 197 10.23 0.68 -4.83
C GLU A 197 11.65 0.11 -4.90
N GLY A 198 12.16 -0.40 -3.77
CA GLY A 198 13.47 -1.05 -3.70
C GLY A 198 14.65 -0.13 -3.89
N VAL A 199 14.48 1.18 -3.63
CA VAL A 199 15.60 2.13 -3.69
C VAL A 199 16.46 1.98 -2.43
N GLU A 200 17.68 1.46 -2.61
CA GLU A 200 18.61 1.16 -1.52
C GLU A 200 19.87 2.03 -1.55
N THR A 201 20.19 2.66 -2.68
CA THR A 201 21.41 3.46 -2.84
C THR A 201 21.11 4.88 -3.32
N ILE A 202 22.05 5.80 -3.04
CA ILE A 202 21.99 7.18 -3.55
C ILE A 202 22.01 7.22 -5.07
N GLU A 203 22.69 6.30 -5.71
CA GLU A 203 22.78 6.20 -7.16
C GLU A 203 21.40 5.85 -7.76
N GLN A 204 20.74 4.84 -7.21
CA GLN A 204 19.37 4.47 -7.58
C GLN A 204 18.38 5.64 -7.36
N LYS A 205 18.47 6.30 -6.19
CA LYS A 205 17.70 7.50 -5.89
C LYS A 205 17.87 8.58 -6.97
N ASN A 206 19.13 8.89 -7.31
CA ASN A 206 19.44 9.92 -8.29
C ASN A 206 18.89 9.56 -9.68
N LYS A 207 18.95 8.28 -10.05
CA LYS A 207 18.41 7.77 -11.29
C LYS A 207 16.88 7.95 -11.35
N VAL A 208 16.16 7.52 -10.32
CA VAL A 208 14.71 7.70 -10.26
C VAL A 208 14.34 9.17 -10.28
N HIS A 209 15.00 10.00 -9.50
CA HIS A 209 14.75 11.45 -9.45
C HIS A 209 15.24 12.23 -10.69
N SER A 210 15.90 11.59 -11.64
CA SER A 210 16.13 12.18 -12.96
C SER A 210 14.87 12.19 -13.82
N VAL A 211 13.86 11.37 -13.47
CA VAL A 211 12.52 11.41 -14.04
C VAL A 211 11.66 12.38 -13.22
N VAL A 212 10.87 13.19 -13.90
CA VAL A 212 9.98 14.18 -13.26
C VAL A 212 8.79 13.47 -12.60
N ASP A 213 8.38 13.96 -11.43
CA ASP A 213 7.18 13.53 -10.68
C ASP A 213 7.16 12.05 -10.28
N CYS A 214 8.32 11.52 -9.87
CA CYS A 214 8.42 10.22 -9.22
C CYS A 214 8.84 10.36 -7.76
N ALA A 215 8.40 9.42 -6.92
CA ALA A 215 8.94 9.24 -5.57
C ALA A 215 9.73 7.93 -5.48
N CYS A 216 10.56 7.84 -4.46
CA CYS A 216 11.35 6.67 -4.13
C CYS A 216 10.86 6.11 -2.80
N GLN A 217 10.77 4.78 -2.71
CA GLN A 217 10.52 4.03 -1.48
C GLN A 217 11.56 2.92 -1.35
N GLY A 218 12.01 2.61 -0.13
CA GLY A 218 12.93 1.50 0.08
C GLY A 218 13.90 1.68 1.24
N ARG A 219 14.86 0.76 1.36
CA ARG A 219 15.76 0.65 2.51
C ARG A 219 16.70 1.82 2.70
N LEU A 220 16.89 2.66 1.69
CA LEU A 220 17.67 3.89 1.84
C LEU A 220 17.15 4.79 2.97
N TRP A 221 15.86 4.70 3.29
CA TRP A 221 15.19 5.49 4.34
C TRP A 221 14.63 4.65 5.49
N MET A 222 15.24 3.51 5.79
CA MET A 222 14.77 2.60 6.84
C MET A 222 14.77 3.26 8.23
N SER A 223 15.63 4.26 8.47
CA SER A 223 15.64 5.09 9.68
C SER A 223 14.44 6.02 9.82
N ASP A 224 13.75 6.29 8.72
CA ASP A 224 12.61 7.22 8.67
C ASP A 224 11.26 6.50 8.85
N TYR A 225 11.27 5.19 9.06
CA TYR A 225 10.07 4.42 9.38
C TYR A 225 9.50 4.86 10.72
N TYR A 226 8.18 5.06 10.76
CA TYR A 226 7.48 5.37 11.99
C TYR A 226 6.75 4.13 12.51
N TYR A 227 7.18 3.59 13.66
CA TYR A 227 6.59 2.40 14.26
C TYR A 227 5.49 2.74 15.24
N ILE A 228 4.42 1.93 15.25
CA ILE A 228 3.23 2.08 16.08
C ILE A 228 2.90 0.73 16.70
N GLU A 229 2.67 0.73 18.01
CA GLU A 229 2.27 -0.46 18.77
C GLU A 229 0.91 -0.21 19.43
N ILE A 230 -0.04 -1.16 19.23
CA ILE A 230 -1.39 -1.11 19.80
C ILE A 230 -1.88 -2.47 20.29
#